data_51a801cc19f44ebf4ab409d9ac99827b
#
_entry.id   51a801cc19f44ebf4ab409d9ac99827b
#
_cell.length_a   1.000
_cell.length_b   1.000
_cell.length_c   1.000
_cell.angle_alpha   90.00
_cell.angle_beta   90.00
_cell.angle_gamma   90.00
#
_symmetry.space_group_name_H-M   'P 1'
#
loop_
_entity.id
_entity.type
_entity.pdbx_description
1 polymer ?
#
loop_
_entity_poly.entity_id
_entity_poly.type
_entity_poly.pdbx_seq_one_letter_code
_entity_poly.pdbx_strand_id
1 'polypeptide(L)'
;MRIVIAGAGKLGFSIAQLLAEDQFDVVVVEIDPKRKDVIQNTLDVLAIEGNSCNPTTFADPDISASDVLIACTDSDEVNMVTCLMAKNHGIKHTVARIRNVDYAIHSPEMLKDDMKIDLVINPERITAGEIDHILMTPSALNVDDFADGKVRMFEAKVKEDSPIVNIPLKDLDIPKDILMAMVFRRHQMIIPHGNDYVIPGDNVYFVGKHEAIREFENSFSNTYEKLEKVLIIGAGRTGRFLAPMLEKQGIQVKVIEKDKDRCRLLAAKLKRGLVLCGDGTDIDLLIEEGVSEADVVICLTEDDKLNLLLAQLAKHLGARKTIVRVARNEYIELMEKVGVDIVLSSRLLSAGEVLRFVRKGGIVSVSLLEGAQAEALEIIVGENSDVDGVAVRDMNLPPECLLCAIVRGNEAYIPNGNTVLHANDRVILFIKSEFSKTTVPLFEGRGA
;
A
#
# COMPACT_ATOMS: atom_id res chain seq x y z
N MET A 1 18.21 -2.71 -14.23
CA MET A 1 18.60 -2.26 -12.89
C MET A 1 18.78 -3.48 -12.01
N ARG A 2 19.91 -3.56 -11.29
CA ARG A 2 20.23 -4.66 -10.40
C ARG A 2 19.97 -4.26 -8.96
N ILE A 3 19.31 -5.14 -8.18
CA ILE A 3 18.88 -4.87 -6.81
C ILE A 3 19.40 -5.96 -5.90
N VAL A 4 20.10 -5.58 -4.82
CA VAL A 4 20.52 -6.51 -3.78
C VAL A 4 19.57 -6.45 -2.59
N ILE A 5 19.13 -7.61 -2.12
CA ILE A 5 18.33 -7.76 -0.90
C ILE A 5 19.17 -8.49 0.15
N ALA A 6 19.43 -7.85 1.28
CA ALA A 6 20.09 -8.46 2.42
C ALA A 6 19.05 -9.02 3.40
N GLY A 7 18.99 -10.35 3.46
CA GLY A 7 18.05 -11.12 4.27
C GLY A 7 16.90 -11.75 3.50
N ALA A 8 16.84 -13.08 3.46
CA ALA A 8 15.75 -13.88 2.88
C ALA A 8 14.68 -14.27 3.93
N GLY A 9 14.47 -13.42 4.93
CA GLY A 9 13.35 -13.56 5.87
C GLY A 9 12.00 -13.33 5.18
N LYS A 10 10.91 -13.38 5.95
CA LYS A 10 9.55 -13.28 5.40
C LYS A 10 9.31 -12.02 4.56
N LEU A 11 9.84 -10.86 4.97
CA LEU A 11 9.71 -9.60 4.21
C LEU A 11 10.62 -9.61 2.99
N GLY A 12 11.91 -10.00 3.17
CA GLY A 12 12.86 -10.06 2.06
C GLY A 12 12.41 -11.00 0.96
N PHE A 13 11.83 -12.14 1.30
CA PHE A 13 11.22 -13.05 0.34
C PHE A 13 10.08 -12.38 -0.45
N SER A 14 9.16 -11.67 0.24
CA SER A 14 8.05 -10.98 -0.43
C SER A 14 8.53 -9.84 -1.33
N ILE A 15 9.56 -9.11 -0.91
CA ILE A 15 10.18 -8.06 -1.73
C ILE A 15 10.87 -8.69 -2.96
N ALA A 16 11.67 -9.76 -2.74
CA ALA A 16 12.35 -10.47 -3.83
C ALA A 16 11.36 -11.02 -4.86
N GLN A 17 10.25 -11.61 -4.39
CA GLN A 17 9.19 -12.12 -5.26
C GLN A 17 8.60 -11.00 -6.11
N LEU A 18 8.18 -9.90 -5.50
CA LEU A 18 7.55 -8.78 -6.22
C LEU A 18 8.51 -8.15 -7.24
N LEU A 19 9.78 -7.99 -6.88
CA LEU A 19 10.79 -7.44 -7.79
C LEU A 19 11.17 -8.42 -8.92
N ALA A 20 11.22 -9.73 -8.63
CA ALA A 20 11.46 -10.75 -9.67
C ALA A 20 10.27 -10.86 -10.65
N GLU A 21 9.04 -10.84 -10.14
CA GLU A 21 7.82 -10.75 -10.97
C GLU A 21 7.83 -9.50 -11.84
N ASP A 22 8.42 -8.41 -11.34
CA ASP A 22 8.63 -7.16 -12.08
C ASP A 22 9.90 -7.16 -12.97
N GLN A 23 10.54 -8.34 -13.13
CA GLN A 23 11.72 -8.60 -13.98
C GLN A 23 12.96 -7.74 -13.66
N PHE A 24 13.09 -7.27 -12.42
CA PHE A 24 14.36 -6.73 -11.96
C PHE A 24 15.39 -7.86 -11.81
N ASP A 25 16.65 -7.51 -12.02
CA ASP A 25 17.80 -8.41 -11.75
C ASP A 25 18.05 -8.43 -10.23
N VAL A 26 17.55 -9.46 -9.55
CA VAL A 26 17.53 -9.54 -8.08
C VAL A 26 18.60 -10.47 -7.56
N VAL A 27 19.44 -9.95 -6.68
CA VAL A 27 20.45 -10.72 -5.92
C VAL A 27 20.02 -10.75 -4.45
N VAL A 28 20.01 -11.92 -3.82
CA VAL A 28 19.63 -12.06 -2.41
C VAL A 28 20.84 -12.57 -1.62
N VAL A 29 21.24 -11.83 -0.59
CA VAL A 29 22.29 -12.22 0.36
C VAL A 29 21.64 -12.76 1.63
N GLU A 30 21.89 -14.02 1.96
CA GLU A 30 21.34 -14.68 3.15
C GLU A 30 22.43 -15.48 3.89
N ILE A 31 22.43 -15.37 5.22
CA ILE A 31 23.40 -16.05 6.07
C ILE A 31 22.98 -17.50 6.38
N ASP A 32 21.68 -17.80 6.36
CA ASP A 32 21.15 -19.15 6.58
C ASP A 32 21.10 -19.92 5.25
N PRO A 33 21.91 -20.97 5.07
CA PRO A 33 21.94 -21.73 3.83
C PRO A 33 20.58 -22.36 3.48
N LYS A 34 19.76 -22.73 4.46
CA LYS A 34 18.43 -23.29 4.20
C LYS A 34 17.49 -22.26 3.61
N ARG A 35 17.50 -21.03 4.14
CA ARG A 35 16.69 -19.94 3.59
C ARG A 35 17.17 -19.53 2.20
N LYS A 36 18.49 -19.51 1.99
CA LYS A 36 19.10 -19.27 0.68
C LYS A 36 18.60 -20.30 -0.33
N ASP A 37 18.65 -21.59 -0.01
CA ASP A 37 18.22 -22.66 -0.90
C ASP A 37 16.70 -22.57 -1.21
N VAL A 38 15.88 -22.22 -0.22
CA VAL A 38 14.44 -22.02 -0.42
C VAL A 38 14.18 -20.91 -1.43
N ILE A 39 14.79 -19.74 -1.27
CA ILE A 39 14.52 -18.58 -2.15
C ILE A 39 15.04 -18.84 -3.56
N GLN A 40 16.22 -19.44 -3.71
CA GLN A 40 16.82 -19.77 -4.99
C GLN A 40 16.00 -20.82 -5.79
N ASN A 41 15.38 -21.76 -5.11
CA ASN A 41 14.55 -22.79 -5.75
C ASN A 41 13.11 -22.33 -6.02
N THR A 42 12.68 -21.22 -5.43
CA THR A 42 11.29 -20.74 -5.52
C THR A 42 11.13 -19.54 -6.44
N LEU A 43 12.14 -18.67 -6.49
CA LEU A 43 12.11 -17.42 -7.25
C LEU A 43 13.22 -17.38 -8.29
N ASP A 44 13.02 -16.63 -9.36
CA ASP A 44 14.04 -16.33 -10.37
C ASP A 44 14.97 -15.22 -9.86
N VAL A 45 15.88 -15.59 -8.94
CA VAL A 45 16.84 -14.68 -8.28
C VAL A 45 18.19 -15.36 -8.10
N LEU A 46 19.27 -14.59 -8.05
CA LEU A 46 20.57 -15.07 -7.65
C LEU A 46 20.69 -15.04 -6.12
N ALA A 47 20.83 -16.19 -5.45
CA ALA A 47 21.01 -16.24 -4.01
C ALA A 47 22.46 -16.53 -3.61
N ILE A 48 23.06 -15.62 -2.84
CA ILE A 48 24.43 -15.69 -2.34
C ILE A 48 24.42 -15.96 -0.83
N GLU A 49 25.17 -16.96 -0.40
CA GLU A 49 25.38 -17.20 1.03
C GLU A 49 26.42 -16.23 1.57
N GLY A 50 26.05 -15.44 2.58
CA GLY A 50 26.97 -14.48 3.16
C GLY A 50 26.36 -13.61 4.26
N ASN A 51 27.25 -12.96 4.99
CA ASN A 51 26.88 -11.96 5.98
C ASN A 51 26.92 -10.57 5.33
N SER A 52 25.78 -9.91 5.26
CA SER A 52 25.63 -8.59 4.62
C SER A 52 26.43 -7.46 5.31
N CYS A 53 26.89 -7.67 6.56
CA CYS A 53 27.78 -6.72 7.25
C CYS A 53 29.27 -7.01 7.00
N ASN A 54 29.61 -8.06 6.24
CA ASN A 54 31.02 -8.39 5.99
C ASN A 54 31.51 -7.65 4.73
N PRO A 55 32.63 -6.89 4.81
CA PRO A 55 33.22 -6.25 3.65
C PRO A 55 33.51 -7.18 2.47
N THR A 56 33.88 -8.44 2.76
CA THR A 56 34.13 -9.45 1.72
C THR A 56 32.89 -9.79 0.89
N THR A 57 31.69 -9.64 1.46
CA THR A 57 30.42 -9.84 0.74
C THR A 57 30.27 -8.80 -0.37
N PHE A 58 30.68 -7.55 -0.12
CA PHE A 58 30.64 -6.48 -1.11
C PHE A 58 31.77 -6.54 -2.15
N ALA A 59 32.75 -7.42 -1.97
CA ALA A 59 33.76 -7.69 -3.00
C ALA A 59 33.21 -8.56 -4.15
N ASP A 60 32.05 -9.19 -3.96
CA ASP A 60 31.35 -9.93 -5.02
C ASP A 60 30.86 -8.95 -6.11
N PRO A 61 31.24 -9.17 -7.39
CA PRO A 61 30.84 -8.30 -8.50
C PRO A 61 29.31 -8.19 -8.67
N ASP A 62 28.58 -9.25 -8.37
CA ASP A 62 27.12 -9.26 -8.48
C ASP A 62 26.44 -8.37 -7.42
N ILE A 63 27.11 -8.12 -6.31
CA ILE A 63 26.66 -7.22 -5.25
C ILE A 63 27.13 -5.79 -5.49
N SER A 64 28.43 -5.61 -5.76
CA SER A 64 29.05 -4.28 -5.89
C SER A 64 28.57 -3.49 -7.11
N ALA A 65 28.15 -4.17 -8.19
CA ALA A 65 27.62 -3.56 -9.39
C ALA A 65 26.13 -3.20 -9.31
N SER A 66 25.49 -3.33 -8.14
CA SER A 66 24.07 -3.11 -7.98
C SER A 66 23.73 -1.62 -7.83
N ASP A 67 22.53 -1.23 -8.27
CA ASP A 67 22.03 0.13 -8.20
C ASP A 67 21.38 0.43 -6.84
N VAL A 68 20.71 -0.57 -6.27
CA VAL A 68 19.94 -0.45 -5.02
C VAL A 68 20.28 -1.60 -4.07
N LEU A 69 20.43 -1.29 -2.79
CA LEU A 69 20.49 -2.28 -1.72
C LEU A 69 19.29 -2.12 -0.77
N ILE A 70 18.65 -3.25 -0.47
CA ILE A 70 17.51 -3.35 0.46
C ILE A 70 17.90 -4.22 1.64
N ALA A 71 18.18 -3.63 2.81
CA ALA A 71 18.51 -4.35 4.03
C ALA A 71 17.24 -4.65 4.85
N CYS A 72 16.86 -5.93 4.94
CA CYS A 72 15.63 -6.36 5.61
C CYS A 72 15.82 -7.60 6.50
N THR A 73 16.97 -7.69 7.16
CA THR A 73 17.27 -8.71 8.18
C THR A 73 16.41 -8.48 9.44
N ASP A 74 16.54 -9.34 10.44
CA ASP A 74 15.79 -9.23 11.69
C ASP A 74 16.39 -8.22 12.70
N SER A 75 17.60 -7.68 12.46
CA SER A 75 18.26 -6.66 13.29
C SER A 75 18.32 -5.32 12.57
N ASP A 76 17.82 -4.27 13.24
CA ASP A 76 17.89 -2.90 12.75
C ASP A 76 19.34 -2.42 12.61
N GLU A 77 20.22 -2.79 13.56
CA GLU A 77 21.63 -2.42 13.57
C GLU A 77 22.36 -3.05 12.37
N VAL A 78 22.09 -4.34 12.09
CA VAL A 78 22.63 -5.02 10.90
C VAL A 78 22.18 -4.32 9.64
N ASN A 79 20.90 -3.94 9.55
CA ASN A 79 20.35 -3.24 8.39
C ASN A 79 21.01 -1.87 8.18
N MET A 80 21.22 -1.10 9.27
CA MET A 80 21.94 0.18 9.21
C MET A 80 23.39 0.02 8.74
N VAL A 81 24.13 -0.93 9.33
CA VAL A 81 25.53 -1.21 8.94
C VAL A 81 25.61 -1.68 7.49
N THR A 82 24.69 -2.55 7.06
CA THR A 82 24.65 -3.05 5.68
C THR A 82 24.45 -1.90 4.70
N CYS A 83 23.52 -0.94 4.96
CA CYS A 83 23.33 0.24 4.12
C CYS A 83 24.56 1.13 4.06
N LEU A 84 25.22 1.37 5.20
CA LEU A 84 26.45 2.16 5.23
C LEU A 84 27.57 1.50 4.41
N MET A 85 27.74 0.18 4.53
CA MET A 85 28.69 -0.59 3.73
C MET A 85 28.38 -0.48 2.23
N ALA A 86 27.13 -0.62 1.84
CA ALA A 86 26.69 -0.51 0.45
C ALA A 86 27.05 0.85 -0.16
N LYS A 87 26.77 1.93 0.54
CA LYS A 87 27.15 3.29 0.09
C LYS A 87 28.66 3.46 -0.07
N ASN A 88 29.44 2.92 0.88
CA ASN A 88 30.91 2.98 0.81
C ASN A 88 31.48 2.17 -0.36
N HIS A 89 30.75 1.17 -0.87
CA HIS A 89 31.12 0.40 -2.06
C HIS A 89 30.49 0.92 -3.36
N GLY A 90 29.84 2.08 -3.32
CA GLY A 90 29.36 2.80 -4.52
C GLY A 90 27.90 2.50 -4.92
N ILE A 91 27.15 1.72 -4.14
CA ILE A 91 25.73 1.49 -4.41
C ILE A 91 24.96 2.81 -4.18
N LYS A 92 24.20 3.22 -5.19
CA LYS A 92 23.61 4.57 -5.24
C LYS A 92 22.45 4.75 -4.25
N HIS A 93 21.63 3.72 -4.09
CA HIS A 93 20.42 3.80 -3.27
C HIS A 93 20.36 2.72 -2.21
N THR A 94 19.89 3.09 -1.02
CA THR A 94 19.78 2.16 0.12
C THR A 94 18.43 2.27 0.78
N VAL A 95 17.86 1.12 1.07
CA VAL A 95 16.60 0.95 1.79
C VAL A 95 16.86 0.10 3.03
N ALA A 96 16.40 0.51 4.20
CA ALA A 96 16.55 -0.26 5.43
C ALA A 96 15.22 -0.51 6.12
N ARG A 97 15.01 -1.75 6.56
CA ARG A 97 13.96 -2.08 7.52
C ARG A 97 14.43 -1.67 8.92
N ILE A 98 13.72 -0.69 9.52
CA ILE A 98 13.98 -0.20 10.88
C ILE A 98 12.66 -0.25 11.67
N ARG A 99 12.63 -1.08 12.71
CA ARG A 99 11.43 -1.33 13.51
C ARG A 99 11.44 -0.61 14.85
N ASN A 100 12.63 -0.28 15.33
CA ASN A 100 12.77 0.45 16.59
C ASN A 100 12.33 1.90 16.42
N VAL A 101 11.38 2.29 17.26
CA VAL A 101 10.78 3.64 17.27
C VAL A 101 11.82 4.72 17.57
N ASP A 102 12.79 4.40 18.42
CA ASP A 102 13.83 5.36 18.81
C ASP A 102 14.70 5.76 17.62
N TYR A 103 15.01 4.81 16.73
CA TYR A 103 15.72 5.11 15.49
C TYR A 103 14.81 5.80 14.46
N ALA A 104 13.64 5.22 14.20
CA ALA A 104 12.80 5.64 13.07
C ALA A 104 12.10 7.00 13.29
N ILE A 105 11.83 7.39 14.52
CA ILE A 105 11.08 8.62 14.85
C ILE A 105 11.95 9.66 15.52
N HIS A 106 12.80 9.27 16.47
CA HIS A 106 13.57 10.21 17.26
C HIS A 106 14.92 10.59 16.63
N SER A 107 15.38 9.82 15.64
CA SER A 107 16.66 10.05 14.98
C SER A 107 16.62 9.86 13.46
N PRO A 108 15.64 10.46 12.75
CA PRO A 108 15.51 10.28 11.29
C PRO A 108 16.69 10.88 10.53
N GLU A 109 17.27 11.99 11.02
CA GLU A 109 18.44 12.64 10.44
C GLU A 109 19.67 11.73 10.51
N MET A 110 19.90 11.07 11.66
CA MET A 110 20.98 10.09 11.81
C MET A 110 20.84 8.95 10.78
N LEU A 111 19.64 8.42 10.57
CA LEU A 111 19.42 7.36 9.57
C LEU A 111 19.74 7.85 8.17
N LYS A 112 19.33 9.07 7.80
CA LYS A 112 19.54 9.64 6.48
C LYS A 112 20.98 10.10 6.26
N ASP A 113 21.49 10.91 7.19
CA ASP A 113 22.74 11.66 6.98
C ASP A 113 23.97 10.87 7.42
N ASP A 114 23.91 10.14 8.54
CA ASP A 114 25.02 9.34 9.05
C ASP A 114 25.03 7.92 8.50
N MET A 115 23.88 7.25 8.53
CA MET A 115 23.76 5.85 8.05
C MET A 115 23.49 5.74 6.54
N LYS A 116 23.27 6.89 5.87
CA LYS A 116 23.07 6.98 4.41
C LYS A 116 21.90 6.13 3.91
N ILE A 117 20.80 6.09 4.67
CA ILE A 117 19.58 5.35 4.31
C ILE A 117 18.64 6.29 3.56
N ASP A 118 18.36 5.98 2.31
CA ASP A 118 17.48 6.80 1.47
C ASP A 118 15.99 6.55 1.77
N LEU A 119 15.62 5.31 2.14
CA LEU A 119 14.25 4.94 2.53
C LEU A 119 14.25 4.04 3.76
N VAL A 120 13.48 4.42 4.78
CA VAL A 120 13.23 3.60 5.97
C VAL A 120 11.89 2.90 5.86
N ILE A 121 11.91 1.56 5.92
CA ILE A 121 10.73 0.71 5.94
C ILE A 121 10.42 0.26 7.36
N ASN A 122 9.27 0.66 7.88
CA ASN A 122 8.73 0.17 9.15
C ASN A 122 7.36 -0.49 8.87
N PRO A 123 7.28 -1.82 8.76
CA PRO A 123 6.05 -2.53 8.38
C PRO A 123 4.88 -2.23 9.31
N GLU A 124 5.16 -2.08 10.59
CA GLU A 124 4.14 -1.83 11.61
C GLU A 124 3.55 -0.41 11.48
N ARG A 125 4.39 0.58 11.20
CA ARG A 125 3.97 1.96 10.96
C ARG A 125 3.23 2.12 9.64
N ILE A 126 3.72 1.47 8.57
CA ILE A 126 3.07 1.46 7.25
C ILE A 126 1.66 0.88 7.38
N THR A 127 1.52 -0.28 8.07
CA THR A 127 0.21 -0.90 8.29
C THR A 127 -0.72 -0.02 9.12
N ALA A 128 -0.20 0.64 10.17
CA ALA A 128 -1.01 1.54 10.99
C ALA A 128 -1.46 2.77 10.18
N GLY A 129 -0.59 3.32 9.34
CA GLY A 129 -0.91 4.44 8.45
C GLY A 129 -1.98 4.06 7.42
N GLU A 130 -1.89 2.86 6.86
CA GLU A 130 -2.88 2.35 5.91
C GLU A 130 -4.26 2.17 6.57
N ILE A 131 -4.30 1.57 7.77
CA ILE A 131 -5.55 1.44 8.53
C ILE A 131 -6.14 2.83 8.85
N ASP A 132 -5.31 3.76 9.31
CA ASP A 132 -5.71 5.14 9.59
C ASP A 132 -6.31 5.81 8.34
N HIS A 133 -5.65 5.67 7.20
CA HIS A 133 -6.10 6.18 5.92
C HIS A 133 -7.48 5.63 5.52
N ILE A 134 -7.65 4.30 5.57
CA ILE A 134 -8.92 3.61 5.28
C ILE A 134 -10.03 4.08 6.22
N LEU A 135 -9.75 4.28 7.49
CA LEU A 135 -10.73 4.70 8.49
C LEU A 135 -11.16 6.15 8.33
N MET A 136 -10.25 7.01 7.87
CA MET A 136 -10.54 8.43 7.62
C MET A 136 -11.28 8.68 6.32
N THR A 137 -11.44 7.65 5.50
CA THR A 137 -12.18 7.71 4.24
C THR A 137 -13.34 6.70 4.27
N PRO A 138 -14.41 6.96 5.02
CA PRO A 138 -15.44 5.96 5.38
C PRO A 138 -16.23 5.40 4.21
N SER A 139 -16.32 6.11 3.11
CA SER A 139 -17.06 5.72 1.90
C SER A 139 -16.22 4.96 0.90
N ALA A 140 -14.90 4.96 1.06
CA ALA A 140 -13.99 4.31 0.13
C ALA A 140 -13.36 3.05 0.75
N LEU A 141 -13.16 2.03 -0.08
CA LEU A 141 -12.35 0.86 0.28
C LEU A 141 -10.87 1.25 0.23
N ASN A 142 -10.51 2.18 -0.67
CA ASN A 142 -9.15 2.68 -0.87
C ASN A 142 -9.18 4.15 -1.35
N VAL A 143 -8.24 4.97 -0.93
CA VAL A 143 -8.05 6.36 -1.40
C VAL A 143 -6.56 6.61 -1.57
N ASP A 144 -6.20 7.18 -2.71
CA ASP A 144 -4.83 7.60 -3.00
C ASP A 144 -4.81 9.02 -3.56
N ASP A 145 -3.84 9.81 -3.10
CA ASP A 145 -3.58 11.14 -3.62
C ASP A 145 -2.35 11.12 -4.53
N PHE A 146 -2.51 11.68 -5.73
CA PHE A 146 -1.46 11.82 -6.75
C PHE A 146 -1.13 13.29 -6.99
N ALA A 147 0.02 13.54 -7.59
CA ALA A 147 0.47 14.88 -7.99
C ALA A 147 0.41 15.89 -6.83
N ASP A 148 1.01 15.51 -5.69
CA ASP A 148 1.05 16.32 -4.47
C ASP A 148 -0.34 16.72 -3.96
N GLY A 149 -1.31 15.80 -4.08
CA GLY A 149 -2.69 15.98 -3.63
C GLY A 149 -3.60 16.75 -4.58
N LYS A 150 -3.21 16.98 -5.85
CA LYS A 150 -4.05 17.67 -6.85
C LYS A 150 -5.07 16.73 -7.49
N VAL A 151 -4.73 15.47 -7.63
CA VAL A 151 -5.58 14.40 -8.16
C VAL A 151 -5.82 13.39 -7.05
N ARG A 152 -7.07 13.01 -6.88
CA ARG A 152 -7.48 11.98 -5.93
C ARG A 152 -8.14 10.82 -6.65
N MET A 153 -7.83 9.61 -6.21
CA MET A 153 -8.54 8.39 -6.53
C MET A 153 -9.32 7.94 -5.30
N PHE A 154 -10.52 7.41 -5.49
CA PHE A 154 -11.18 6.63 -4.46
C PHE A 154 -11.85 5.38 -5.02
N GLU A 155 -11.84 4.32 -4.23
CA GLU A 155 -12.50 3.06 -4.51
C GLU A 155 -13.79 2.95 -3.69
N ALA A 156 -14.88 2.58 -4.33
CA ALA A 156 -16.16 2.35 -3.66
C ALA A 156 -16.76 1.01 -4.07
N LYS A 157 -17.37 0.30 -3.10
CA LYS A 157 -18.12 -0.91 -3.38
C LYS A 157 -19.56 -0.55 -3.72
N VAL A 158 -20.04 -1.06 -4.86
CA VAL A 158 -21.41 -0.84 -5.31
C VAL A 158 -22.37 -1.70 -4.46
N LYS A 159 -23.26 -1.05 -3.73
CA LYS A 159 -24.32 -1.69 -2.94
C LYS A 159 -25.59 -1.87 -3.78
N GLU A 160 -26.53 -2.72 -3.31
CA GLU A 160 -27.81 -2.96 -4.00
C GLU A 160 -28.68 -1.70 -4.13
N ASP A 161 -28.60 -0.80 -3.15
CA ASP A 161 -29.33 0.47 -3.09
C ASP A 161 -28.58 1.65 -3.74
N SER A 162 -27.42 1.40 -4.35
CA SER A 162 -26.61 2.45 -4.97
C SER A 162 -27.34 3.06 -6.18
N PRO A 163 -27.35 4.41 -6.29
CA PRO A 163 -28.08 5.12 -7.36
C PRO A 163 -27.49 4.88 -8.76
N ILE A 164 -26.31 4.29 -8.88
CA ILE A 164 -25.63 4.05 -10.17
C ILE A 164 -25.84 2.63 -10.72
N VAL A 165 -26.53 1.76 -9.98
CA VAL A 165 -26.72 0.35 -10.35
C VAL A 165 -27.54 0.22 -11.63
N ASN A 166 -27.03 -0.57 -12.59
CA ASN A 166 -27.69 -0.88 -13.87
C ASN A 166 -28.00 0.34 -14.77
N ILE A 167 -27.36 1.48 -14.53
CA ILE A 167 -27.47 2.65 -15.40
C ILE A 167 -26.24 2.69 -16.30
N PRO A 168 -26.38 2.86 -17.63
CA PRO A 168 -25.23 3.04 -18.53
C PRO A 168 -24.39 4.25 -18.10
N LEU A 169 -23.07 4.13 -18.11
CA LEU A 169 -22.17 5.16 -17.58
C LEU A 169 -22.35 6.53 -18.29
N LYS A 170 -22.68 6.52 -19.57
CA LYS A 170 -22.96 7.75 -20.34
C LYS A 170 -24.21 8.51 -19.84
N ASP A 171 -25.10 7.84 -19.13
CA ASP A 171 -26.36 8.38 -18.61
C ASP A 171 -26.26 8.73 -17.11
N LEU A 172 -25.10 8.47 -16.49
CA LEU A 172 -24.81 8.87 -15.11
C LEU A 172 -24.42 10.34 -15.04
N ASP A 173 -24.96 11.03 -14.03
CA ASP A 173 -24.60 12.43 -13.74
C ASP A 173 -23.30 12.48 -12.90
N ILE A 174 -22.18 12.13 -13.55
CA ILE A 174 -20.84 12.23 -12.96
C ILE A 174 -20.25 13.61 -13.31
N PRO A 175 -19.75 14.39 -12.33
CA PRO A 175 -19.10 15.67 -12.58
C PRO A 175 -17.98 15.56 -13.63
N LYS A 176 -17.83 16.57 -14.50
CA LYS A 176 -16.83 16.57 -15.59
C LYS A 176 -15.37 16.45 -15.13
N ASP A 177 -15.10 16.83 -13.89
CA ASP A 177 -13.79 16.75 -13.28
C ASP A 177 -13.53 15.38 -12.59
N ILE A 178 -14.42 14.39 -12.82
CA ILE A 178 -14.34 13.03 -12.27
C ILE A 178 -14.51 12.01 -13.39
N LEU A 179 -13.70 10.97 -13.34
CA LEU A 179 -13.74 9.85 -14.27
C LEU A 179 -13.94 8.56 -13.46
N MET A 180 -14.89 7.70 -13.85
CA MET A 180 -14.90 6.30 -13.43
C MET A 180 -13.83 5.57 -14.24
N ALA A 181 -12.68 5.33 -13.62
CA ALA A 181 -11.49 4.85 -14.29
C ALA A 181 -11.48 3.33 -14.46
N MET A 182 -12.03 2.60 -13.49
CA MET A 182 -11.98 1.16 -13.46
C MET A 182 -13.17 0.58 -12.72
N VAL A 183 -13.61 -0.60 -13.15
CA VAL A 183 -14.55 -1.48 -12.44
C VAL A 183 -13.86 -2.82 -12.20
N PHE A 184 -13.87 -3.28 -10.97
CA PHE A 184 -13.37 -4.60 -10.63
C PHE A 184 -14.55 -5.51 -10.27
N ARG A 185 -14.77 -6.52 -11.13
CA ARG A 185 -15.89 -7.45 -11.05
C ARG A 185 -15.41 -8.88 -11.02
N ARG A 186 -15.70 -9.63 -9.96
CA ARG A 186 -15.34 -11.06 -9.84
C ARG A 186 -13.88 -11.34 -10.17
N HIS A 187 -12.96 -10.56 -9.61
CA HIS A 187 -11.51 -10.65 -9.83
C HIS A 187 -11.06 -10.30 -11.26
N GLN A 188 -11.85 -9.55 -12.01
CA GLN A 188 -11.48 -9.07 -13.34
C GLN A 188 -11.51 -7.55 -13.40
N MET A 189 -10.41 -6.98 -13.86
CA MET A 189 -10.33 -5.55 -14.18
C MET A 189 -11.08 -5.26 -15.48
N ILE A 190 -11.92 -4.25 -15.45
CA ILE A 190 -12.68 -3.73 -16.59
C ILE A 190 -12.41 -2.23 -16.67
N ILE A 191 -11.91 -1.75 -17.82
CA ILE A 191 -11.92 -0.33 -18.16
C ILE A 191 -13.27 -0.02 -18.79
N PRO A 192 -14.15 0.71 -18.08
CA PRO A 192 -15.53 0.84 -18.52
C PRO A 192 -15.68 1.84 -19.67
N HIS A 193 -16.63 1.57 -20.58
CA HIS A 193 -17.04 2.43 -21.67
C HIS A 193 -18.43 3.01 -21.42
N GLY A 194 -18.83 4.04 -22.15
CA GLY A 194 -20.08 4.74 -21.90
C GLY A 194 -21.37 3.88 -21.93
N ASN A 195 -21.37 2.74 -22.60
CA ASN A 195 -22.51 1.80 -22.63
C ASN A 195 -22.46 0.73 -21.55
N ASP A 196 -21.34 0.63 -20.82
CA ASP A 196 -21.21 -0.32 -19.71
C ASP A 196 -22.00 0.21 -18.49
N TYR A 197 -22.28 -0.70 -17.57
CA TYR A 197 -22.97 -0.42 -16.32
C TYR A 197 -22.34 -1.18 -15.16
N VAL A 198 -22.58 -0.71 -13.95
CA VAL A 198 -22.12 -1.37 -12.72
C VAL A 198 -23.27 -2.16 -12.08
N ILE A 199 -22.89 -3.24 -11.37
CA ILE A 199 -23.81 -4.11 -10.64
C ILE A 199 -23.44 -4.18 -9.17
N PRO A 200 -24.35 -4.57 -8.28
CA PRO A 200 -24.04 -4.78 -6.87
C PRO A 200 -22.87 -5.77 -6.68
N GLY A 201 -21.95 -5.41 -5.79
CA GLY A 201 -20.75 -6.19 -5.51
C GLY A 201 -19.51 -5.79 -6.34
N ASP A 202 -19.64 -4.93 -7.36
CA ASP A 202 -18.50 -4.36 -8.08
C ASP A 202 -17.72 -3.42 -7.15
N ASN A 203 -16.38 -3.39 -7.30
CA ASN A 203 -15.57 -2.30 -6.82
C ASN A 203 -15.35 -1.30 -7.97
N VAL A 204 -15.63 -0.05 -7.73
CA VAL A 204 -15.51 1.03 -8.74
C VAL A 204 -14.47 2.04 -8.29
N TYR A 205 -13.63 2.47 -9.23
CA TYR A 205 -12.55 3.42 -8.99
C TYR A 205 -12.83 4.72 -9.71
N PHE A 206 -12.90 5.80 -8.94
CA PHE A 206 -13.08 7.14 -9.44
C PHE A 206 -11.78 7.94 -9.30
N VAL A 207 -11.44 8.71 -10.32
CA VAL A 207 -10.27 9.60 -10.33
C VAL A 207 -10.70 10.99 -10.76
N GLY A 208 -10.20 12.00 -10.10
CA GLY A 208 -10.54 13.38 -10.44
C GLY A 208 -9.75 14.41 -9.64
N LYS A 209 -10.11 15.68 -9.81
CA LYS A 209 -9.57 16.75 -8.98
C LYS A 209 -9.92 16.51 -7.52
N HIS A 210 -8.99 16.81 -6.63
CA HIS A 210 -9.14 16.53 -5.21
C HIS A 210 -10.45 17.08 -4.61
N GLU A 211 -10.79 18.35 -4.90
CA GLU A 211 -12.01 18.96 -4.37
C GLU A 211 -13.27 18.32 -4.97
N ALA A 212 -13.27 18.03 -6.28
CA ALA A 212 -14.41 17.44 -6.96
C ALA A 212 -14.70 16.02 -6.45
N ILE A 213 -13.65 15.20 -6.27
CA ILE A 213 -13.77 13.86 -5.67
C ILE A 213 -14.32 13.94 -4.25
N ARG A 214 -13.83 14.86 -3.42
CA ARG A 214 -14.29 15.03 -2.05
C ARG A 214 -15.78 15.38 -1.95
N GLU A 215 -16.28 16.24 -2.83
CA GLU A 215 -17.69 16.58 -2.89
C GLU A 215 -18.53 15.41 -3.41
N PHE A 216 -18.07 14.73 -4.47
CA PHE A 216 -18.73 13.58 -5.06
C PHE A 216 -18.78 12.39 -4.10
N GLU A 217 -17.71 12.10 -3.39
CA GLU A 217 -17.62 11.08 -2.36
C GLU A 217 -18.70 11.30 -1.29
N ASN A 218 -18.88 12.56 -0.85
CA ASN A 218 -19.93 12.92 0.09
C ASN A 218 -21.34 12.67 -0.47
N SER A 219 -21.58 12.87 -1.77
CA SER A 219 -22.87 12.65 -2.42
C SER A 219 -23.12 11.18 -2.75
N PHE A 220 -22.06 10.42 -3.05
CA PHE A 220 -22.12 8.99 -3.37
C PHE A 220 -22.40 8.14 -2.12
N SER A 221 -21.96 8.61 -0.98
CA SER A 221 -22.22 7.98 0.32
C SER A 221 -23.36 8.68 1.04
N ASN A 222 -24.60 8.38 0.68
CA ASN A 222 -25.78 8.91 1.38
C ASN A 222 -25.89 8.49 2.87
N THR A 223 -24.89 7.83 3.42
CA THR A 223 -24.82 7.36 4.82
C THR A 223 -23.40 7.53 5.36
N TYR A 224 -22.97 8.78 5.57
CA TYR A 224 -21.83 9.04 6.45
C TYR A 224 -22.24 8.77 7.89
N GLU A 225 -22.07 7.57 8.35
CA GLU A 225 -21.92 7.37 9.79
C GLU A 225 -20.49 7.80 10.14
N LYS A 226 -20.38 8.94 10.82
CA LYS A 226 -19.11 9.43 11.35
C LYS A 226 -18.46 8.34 12.18
N LEU A 227 -17.21 8.01 11.87
CA LEU A 227 -16.43 7.08 12.66
C LEU A 227 -16.20 7.69 14.06
N GLU A 228 -16.79 7.11 15.07
CA GLU A 228 -16.70 7.62 16.45
C GLU A 228 -16.03 6.64 17.40
N LYS A 229 -16.27 5.34 17.25
CA LYS A 229 -15.84 4.30 18.19
C LYS A 229 -15.07 3.19 17.48
N VAL A 230 -13.81 3.01 17.87
CA VAL A 230 -12.95 1.94 17.36
C VAL A 230 -12.48 1.04 18.50
N LEU A 231 -12.65 -0.27 18.31
CA LEU A 231 -12.11 -1.29 19.18
C LEU A 231 -10.92 -1.97 18.52
N ILE A 232 -9.75 -1.91 19.14
CA ILE A 232 -8.52 -2.56 18.67
C ILE A 232 -8.25 -3.78 19.56
N ILE A 233 -8.05 -4.95 18.96
CA ILE A 233 -7.64 -6.17 19.68
C ILE A 233 -6.18 -6.43 19.34
N GLY A 234 -5.29 -6.17 20.31
CA GLY A 234 -3.84 -6.30 20.22
C GLY A 234 -3.09 -4.96 20.31
N ALA A 235 -2.36 -4.74 21.40
CA ALA A 235 -1.44 -3.62 21.62
C ALA A 235 0.00 -3.96 21.23
N GLY A 236 0.17 -4.81 20.21
CA GLY A 236 1.46 -5.08 19.59
C GLY A 236 2.06 -3.82 18.94
N ARG A 237 3.11 -3.97 18.13
CA ARG A 237 3.78 -2.82 17.50
C ARG A 237 2.83 -1.99 16.63
N THR A 238 2.01 -2.62 15.80
CA THR A 238 1.02 -1.91 14.95
C THR A 238 -0.03 -1.18 15.79
N GLY A 239 -0.63 -1.83 16.79
CA GLY A 239 -1.63 -1.21 17.67
C GLY A 239 -1.10 -0.01 18.44
N ARG A 240 0.19 -0.04 18.82
CA ARG A 240 0.85 1.09 19.50
C ARG A 240 1.14 2.29 18.59
N PHE A 241 1.18 2.11 17.27
CA PHE A 241 1.18 3.21 16.31
C PHE A 241 -0.24 3.70 16.04
N LEU A 242 -1.17 2.78 15.79
CA LEU A 242 -2.53 3.09 15.34
C LEU A 242 -3.35 3.80 16.42
N ALA A 243 -3.38 3.28 17.66
CA ALA A 243 -4.26 3.83 18.69
C ALA A 243 -4.03 5.32 18.98
N PRO A 244 -2.76 5.83 19.12
CA PRO A 244 -2.52 7.27 19.27
C PRO A 244 -2.84 8.08 18.00
N MET A 245 -2.76 7.50 16.79
CA MET A 245 -3.12 8.19 15.54
C MET A 245 -4.63 8.46 15.52
N LEU A 246 -5.44 7.45 15.79
CA LEU A 246 -6.90 7.56 15.83
C LEU A 246 -7.38 8.49 16.96
N GLU A 247 -6.75 8.42 18.14
CA GLU A 247 -7.08 9.31 19.25
C GLU A 247 -6.86 10.78 18.90
N LYS A 248 -5.77 11.12 18.19
CA LYS A 248 -5.48 12.49 17.73
C LYS A 248 -6.56 13.04 16.80
N GLN A 249 -7.25 12.18 16.08
CA GLN A 249 -8.34 12.53 15.17
C GLN A 249 -9.69 12.65 15.88
N GLY A 250 -9.70 12.44 17.20
CA GLY A 250 -10.89 12.58 18.02
C GLY A 250 -11.77 11.33 18.10
N ILE A 251 -11.27 10.19 17.63
CA ILE A 251 -11.96 8.90 17.70
C ILE A 251 -11.85 8.35 19.12
N GLN A 252 -12.94 7.76 19.61
CA GLN A 252 -12.97 7.00 20.87
C GLN A 252 -12.32 5.64 20.64
N VAL A 253 -11.10 5.48 21.14
CA VAL A 253 -10.33 4.24 20.98
C VAL A 253 -10.38 3.41 22.24
N LYS A 254 -10.82 2.16 22.12
CA LYS A 254 -10.64 1.11 23.12
C LYS A 254 -9.64 0.08 22.60
N VAL A 255 -8.75 -0.41 23.47
CA VAL A 255 -7.76 -1.43 23.10
C VAL A 255 -7.82 -2.58 24.11
N ILE A 256 -7.97 -3.80 23.63
CA ILE A 256 -7.88 -5.03 24.45
C ILE A 256 -6.53 -5.70 24.19
N GLU A 257 -5.77 -5.95 25.23
CA GLU A 257 -4.46 -6.61 25.17
C GLU A 257 -4.28 -7.52 26.39
N LYS A 258 -3.77 -8.72 26.16
CA LYS A 258 -3.55 -9.70 27.24
C LYS A 258 -2.25 -9.50 28.03
N ASP A 259 -1.26 -8.88 27.41
CA ASP A 259 0.05 -8.61 28.02
C ASP A 259 -0.01 -7.34 28.86
N LYS A 260 0.20 -7.48 30.18
CA LYS A 260 0.13 -6.37 31.15
C LYS A 260 1.15 -5.25 30.88
N ASP A 261 2.33 -5.60 30.40
CA ASP A 261 3.39 -4.60 30.14
C ASP A 261 3.08 -3.83 28.85
N ARG A 262 2.56 -4.49 27.82
CA ARG A 262 2.06 -3.83 26.62
C ARG A 262 0.87 -2.92 26.95
N CYS A 263 -0.03 -3.33 27.82
CA CYS A 263 -1.13 -2.48 28.31
C CYS A 263 -0.60 -1.21 28.96
N ARG A 264 0.35 -1.31 29.90
CA ARG A 264 0.94 -0.16 30.59
C ARG A 264 1.65 0.78 29.63
N LEU A 265 2.44 0.24 28.70
CA LEU A 265 3.17 1.01 27.70
C LEU A 265 2.23 1.80 26.76
N LEU A 266 1.11 1.21 26.37
CA LEU A 266 0.15 1.91 25.51
C LEU A 266 -0.68 2.91 26.31
N ALA A 267 -1.16 2.55 27.49
CA ALA A 267 -1.92 3.45 28.36
C ALA A 267 -1.16 4.74 28.71
N ALA A 268 0.18 4.65 28.84
CA ALA A 268 1.01 5.82 29.08
C ALA A 268 1.09 6.79 27.87
N LYS A 269 0.75 6.33 26.66
CA LYS A 269 0.78 7.13 25.42
C LYS A 269 -0.56 7.74 25.05
N LEU A 270 -1.65 7.12 25.47
CA LEU A 270 -3.02 7.58 25.22
C LEU A 270 -3.45 8.61 26.27
N LYS A 271 -4.20 9.62 25.84
CA LYS A 271 -4.74 10.67 26.72
C LYS A 271 -6.19 10.42 27.12
N ARG A 272 -6.98 9.83 26.22
CA ARG A 272 -8.42 9.58 26.36
C ARG A 272 -8.79 8.13 26.08
N GLY A 273 -7.98 7.45 25.26
CA GLY A 273 -8.22 6.07 24.88
C GLY A 273 -8.13 5.13 26.09
N LEU A 274 -8.97 4.10 26.11
CA LEU A 274 -9.04 3.10 27.16
C LEU A 274 -8.24 1.86 26.76
N VAL A 275 -7.35 1.40 27.64
CA VAL A 275 -6.59 0.15 27.45
C VAL A 275 -7.04 -0.86 28.51
N LEU A 276 -7.61 -1.95 28.04
CA LEU A 276 -8.16 -3.05 28.85
C LEU A 276 -7.17 -4.21 28.82
N CYS A 277 -6.80 -4.70 30.00
CA CYS A 277 -5.95 -5.87 30.14
C CYS A 277 -6.81 -7.12 30.22
N GLY A 278 -6.96 -7.83 29.09
CA GLY A 278 -7.83 -9.00 28.99
C GLY A 278 -7.54 -9.82 27.72
N ASP A 279 -8.15 -11.00 27.67
CA ASP A 279 -8.08 -11.85 26.48
C ASP A 279 -9.18 -11.43 25.47
N GLY A 280 -8.80 -11.05 24.26
CA GLY A 280 -9.73 -10.68 23.21
C GLY A 280 -10.65 -11.80 22.72
N THR A 281 -10.42 -13.06 23.15
CA THR A 281 -11.33 -14.18 22.88
C THR A 281 -12.41 -14.36 23.95
N ASP A 282 -12.35 -13.60 25.03
CA ASP A 282 -13.35 -13.62 26.07
C ASP A 282 -14.61 -12.88 25.60
N ILE A 283 -15.69 -13.65 25.40
CA ILE A 283 -16.95 -13.15 24.86
C ILE A 283 -17.61 -12.19 25.85
N ASP A 284 -17.56 -12.49 27.13
CA ASP A 284 -18.19 -11.65 28.18
C ASP A 284 -17.48 -10.28 28.22
N LEU A 285 -16.16 -10.25 28.16
CA LEU A 285 -15.38 -9.02 28.04
C LEU A 285 -15.74 -8.21 26.79
N LEU A 286 -15.88 -8.86 25.63
CA LEU A 286 -16.24 -8.18 24.38
C LEU A 286 -17.65 -7.56 24.47
N ILE A 287 -18.60 -8.26 25.09
CA ILE A 287 -19.96 -7.77 25.28
C ILE A 287 -19.98 -6.60 26.28
N GLU A 288 -19.31 -6.73 27.43
CA GLU A 288 -19.24 -5.68 28.47
C GLU A 288 -18.60 -4.40 27.90
N GLU A 289 -17.60 -4.53 27.03
CA GLU A 289 -16.91 -3.40 26.42
C GLU A 289 -17.61 -2.84 25.17
N GLY A 290 -18.76 -3.38 24.81
CA GLY A 290 -19.64 -2.84 23.79
C GLY A 290 -19.13 -3.06 22.37
N VAL A 291 -18.67 -4.27 22.04
CA VAL A 291 -18.22 -4.62 20.68
C VAL A 291 -19.28 -4.33 19.61
N SER A 292 -20.59 -4.50 19.96
CA SER A 292 -21.71 -4.20 19.07
C SER A 292 -21.92 -2.71 18.79
N GLU A 293 -21.37 -1.85 19.63
CA GLU A 293 -21.44 -0.39 19.46
C GLU A 293 -20.22 0.17 18.72
N ALA A 294 -19.22 -0.67 18.48
CA ALA A 294 -18.02 -0.26 17.75
C ALA A 294 -18.34 -0.12 16.25
N ASP A 295 -17.98 1.01 15.67
CA ASP A 295 -18.07 1.22 14.22
C ASP A 295 -17.13 0.29 13.48
N VAL A 296 -15.93 0.08 14.04
CA VAL A 296 -14.93 -0.82 13.50
C VAL A 296 -14.21 -1.59 14.60
N VAL A 297 -14.05 -2.90 14.39
CA VAL A 297 -13.17 -3.76 15.20
C VAL A 297 -11.94 -4.14 14.41
N ILE A 298 -10.76 -3.87 14.97
CA ILE A 298 -9.46 -4.06 14.31
C ILE A 298 -8.66 -5.13 15.03
N CYS A 299 -8.35 -6.24 14.35
CA CYS A 299 -7.62 -7.37 14.91
C CYS A 299 -6.14 -7.33 14.48
N LEU A 300 -5.24 -7.03 15.44
CA LEU A 300 -3.82 -6.77 15.24
C LEU A 300 -2.90 -7.68 16.04
N THR A 301 -3.34 -8.88 16.40
CA THR A 301 -2.48 -9.85 17.08
C THR A 301 -1.39 -10.37 16.13
N GLU A 302 -0.43 -11.11 16.67
CA GLU A 302 0.66 -11.70 15.87
C GLU A 302 0.24 -13.01 15.17
N ASP A 303 -0.92 -13.57 15.51
CA ASP A 303 -1.44 -14.82 14.95
C ASP A 303 -2.59 -14.54 13.96
N ASP A 304 -2.35 -14.84 12.68
CA ASP A 304 -3.31 -14.63 11.59
C ASP A 304 -4.62 -15.41 11.81
N LYS A 305 -4.55 -16.63 12.36
CA LYS A 305 -5.73 -17.46 12.62
C LYS A 305 -6.56 -16.90 13.77
N LEU A 306 -5.88 -16.41 14.81
CA LEU A 306 -6.53 -15.74 15.93
C LEU A 306 -7.21 -14.46 15.44
N ASN A 307 -6.57 -13.68 14.59
CA ASN A 307 -7.15 -12.46 14.03
C ASN A 307 -8.43 -12.76 13.23
N LEU A 308 -8.47 -13.86 12.45
CA LEU A 308 -9.69 -14.30 11.76
C LEU A 308 -10.78 -14.67 12.76
N LEU A 309 -10.46 -15.46 13.78
CA LEU A 309 -11.42 -15.86 14.82
C LEU A 309 -12.01 -14.64 15.52
N LEU A 310 -11.16 -13.68 15.92
CA LEU A 310 -11.57 -12.45 16.59
C LEU A 310 -12.49 -11.59 15.72
N ALA A 311 -12.18 -11.47 14.43
CA ALA A 311 -13.04 -10.75 13.49
C ALA A 311 -14.40 -11.41 13.31
N GLN A 312 -14.45 -12.75 13.21
CA GLN A 312 -15.71 -13.49 13.12
C GLN A 312 -16.53 -13.39 14.43
N LEU A 313 -15.85 -13.46 15.57
CA LEU A 313 -16.49 -13.27 16.87
C LEU A 313 -17.08 -11.85 17.00
N ALA A 314 -16.32 -10.83 16.63
CA ALA A 314 -16.78 -9.45 16.62
C ALA A 314 -18.01 -9.26 15.72
N LYS A 315 -18.00 -9.82 14.50
CA LYS A 315 -19.14 -9.82 13.58
C LYS A 315 -20.37 -10.52 14.19
N HIS A 316 -20.16 -11.68 14.77
CA HIS A 316 -21.25 -12.43 15.44
C HIS A 316 -21.88 -11.64 16.59
N LEU A 317 -21.08 -10.86 17.32
CA LEU A 317 -21.51 -10.00 18.41
C LEU A 317 -22.06 -8.64 17.94
N GLY A 318 -22.12 -8.38 16.63
CA GLY A 318 -22.78 -7.21 16.05
C GLY A 318 -21.86 -6.07 15.63
N ALA A 319 -20.54 -6.28 15.57
CA ALA A 319 -19.63 -5.27 15.03
C ALA A 319 -19.98 -4.91 13.57
N ARG A 320 -20.01 -3.64 13.23
CA ARG A 320 -20.42 -3.16 11.90
C ARG A 320 -19.39 -3.49 10.84
N LYS A 321 -18.10 -3.27 11.12
CA LYS A 321 -16.97 -3.48 10.19
C LYS A 321 -15.80 -4.11 10.93
N THR A 322 -15.07 -4.97 10.23
CA THR A 322 -13.86 -5.62 10.76
C THR A 322 -12.66 -5.38 9.85
N ILE A 323 -11.52 -5.08 10.46
CA ILE A 323 -10.23 -4.97 9.78
C ILE A 323 -9.27 -5.98 10.40
N VAL A 324 -8.61 -6.77 9.57
CA VAL A 324 -7.68 -7.80 10.01
C VAL A 324 -6.30 -7.57 9.39
N ARG A 325 -5.29 -7.60 10.24
CA ARG A 325 -3.91 -7.66 9.79
C ARG A 325 -3.48 -9.12 9.62
N VAL A 326 -2.87 -9.44 8.47
CA VAL A 326 -2.26 -10.75 8.22
C VAL A 326 -0.76 -10.62 7.94
N ALA A 327 -0.04 -11.69 8.29
CA ALA A 327 1.35 -11.86 7.94
C ALA A 327 1.54 -12.73 6.68
N ARG A 328 0.56 -13.57 6.33
CA ARG A 328 0.58 -14.47 5.18
C ARG A 328 -0.40 -13.99 4.12
N ASN A 329 0.12 -13.72 2.93
CA ASN A 329 -0.70 -13.21 1.82
C ASN A 329 -1.76 -14.23 1.36
N GLU A 330 -1.45 -15.52 1.49
CA GLU A 330 -2.34 -16.63 1.10
C GLU A 330 -3.65 -16.65 1.91
N TYR A 331 -3.70 -15.96 3.04
CA TYR A 331 -4.90 -15.87 3.86
C TYR A 331 -5.85 -14.73 3.50
N ILE A 332 -5.42 -13.76 2.68
CA ILE A 332 -6.23 -12.59 2.33
C ILE A 332 -7.56 -13.03 1.71
N GLU A 333 -7.50 -13.71 0.57
CA GLU A 333 -8.69 -14.14 -0.17
C GLU A 333 -9.61 -15.06 0.68
N LEU A 334 -9.01 -15.94 1.50
CA LEU A 334 -9.77 -16.81 2.39
C LEU A 334 -10.54 -16.01 3.44
N MET A 335 -9.90 -15.03 4.08
CA MET A 335 -10.52 -14.22 5.13
C MET A 335 -11.62 -13.32 4.58
N GLU A 336 -11.44 -12.75 3.40
CA GLU A 336 -12.47 -11.98 2.68
C GLU A 336 -13.68 -12.86 2.33
N LYS A 337 -13.45 -14.07 1.81
CA LYS A 337 -14.53 -15.04 1.52
C LYS A 337 -15.31 -15.47 2.76
N VAL A 338 -14.66 -15.51 3.91
CA VAL A 338 -15.31 -15.86 5.19
C VAL A 338 -16.04 -14.65 5.80
N GLY A 339 -15.92 -13.45 5.20
CA GLY A 339 -16.70 -12.26 5.57
C GLY A 339 -15.96 -11.23 6.41
N VAL A 340 -14.62 -11.24 6.45
CA VAL A 340 -13.85 -10.11 6.95
C VAL A 340 -13.96 -8.97 5.93
N ASP A 341 -14.24 -7.75 6.41
CA ASP A 341 -14.50 -6.62 5.49
C ASP A 341 -13.22 -6.10 4.84
N ILE A 342 -12.13 -6.04 5.60
CA ILE A 342 -10.82 -5.57 5.11
C ILE A 342 -9.71 -6.44 5.69
N VAL A 343 -8.85 -6.94 4.81
CA VAL A 343 -7.67 -7.73 5.17
C VAL A 343 -6.41 -7.03 4.65
N LEU A 344 -5.48 -6.72 5.55
CA LEU A 344 -4.25 -6.00 5.22
C LEU A 344 -3.01 -6.85 5.46
N SER A 345 -2.17 -6.99 4.44
CA SER A 345 -0.87 -7.65 4.57
C SER A 345 0.24 -6.64 4.81
N SER A 346 0.82 -6.67 6.01
CA SER A 346 1.97 -5.82 6.34
C SER A 346 3.17 -6.04 5.40
N ARG A 347 3.30 -7.25 4.83
CA ARG A 347 4.37 -7.57 3.89
C ARG A 347 4.13 -6.95 2.52
N LEU A 348 2.91 -7.07 1.98
CA LEU A 348 2.56 -6.48 0.69
C LEU A 348 2.65 -4.97 0.74
N LEU A 349 2.14 -4.34 1.79
CA LEU A 349 2.24 -2.90 1.98
C LEU A 349 3.71 -2.43 2.01
N SER A 350 4.56 -3.14 2.76
CA SER A 350 5.99 -2.81 2.82
C SER A 350 6.73 -3.08 1.52
N ALA A 351 6.41 -4.17 0.82
CA ALA A 351 7.00 -4.48 -0.48
C ALA A 351 6.55 -3.47 -1.55
N GLY A 352 5.31 -3.00 -1.50
CA GLY A 352 4.80 -1.92 -2.35
C GLY A 352 5.56 -0.60 -2.17
N GLU A 353 5.89 -0.23 -0.91
CA GLU A 353 6.73 0.95 -0.64
C GLU A 353 8.14 0.82 -1.25
N VAL A 354 8.73 -0.39 -1.16
CA VAL A 354 10.04 -0.65 -1.78
C VAL A 354 9.95 -0.57 -3.30
N LEU A 355 8.93 -1.21 -3.90
CA LEU A 355 8.72 -1.18 -5.34
C LEU A 355 8.54 0.24 -5.87
N ARG A 356 7.75 1.05 -5.16
CA ARG A 356 7.56 2.49 -5.46
C ARG A 356 8.88 3.25 -5.44
N PHE A 357 9.74 2.98 -4.46
CA PHE A 357 11.07 3.60 -4.37
C PHE A 357 12.01 3.17 -5.51
N VAL A 358 12.02 1.88 -5.85
CA VAL A 358 12.89 1.29 -6.86
C VAL A 358 12.51 1.77 -8.27
N ARG A 359 11.22 1.90 -8.56
CA ARG A 359 10.71 2.37 -9.86
C ARG A 359 10.93 3.87 -10.13
N LYS A 360 11.64 4.61 -9.26
CA LYS A 360 11.95 6.04 -9.44
C LYS A 360 12.87 6.31 -10.67
N GLY A 361 12.37 6.04 -11.88
CA GLY A 361 13.05 6.33 -13.13
C GLY A 361 12.20 7.12 -14.14
N GLY A 362 11.14 7.82 -13.68
CA GLY A 362 10.08 8.47 -14.49
C GLY A 362 8.71 8.28 -13.83
N ILE A 363 8.55 7.21 -13.04
CA ILE A 363 7.37 6.97 -12.21
C ILE A 363 7.54 7.73 -10.89
N VAL A 364 6.59 8.63 -10.61
CA VAL A 364 6.56 9.44 -9.36
C VAL A 364 5.94 8.64 -8.22
N SER A 365 4.83 7.93 -8.51
CA SER A 365 4.14 7.08 -7.54
C SER A 365 3.46 5.89 -8.21
N VAL A 366 3.26 4.83 -7.41
CA VAL A 366 2.55 3.60 -7.81
C VAL A 366 1.61 3.20 -6.70
N SER A 367 0.34 3.02 -7.01
CA SER A 367 -0.63 2.38 -6.12
C SER A 367 -0.99 1.02 -6.69
N LEU A 368 -0.76 -0.03 -5.91
CA LEU A 368 -1.12 -1.39 -6.28
C LEU A 368 -2.59 -1.63 -5.92
N LEU A 369 -3.38 -1.99 -6.90
CA LEU A 369 -4.81 -2.21 -6.78
C LEU A 369 -5.13 -3.70 -6.87
N GLU A 370 -6.16 -4.12 -6.12
CA GLU A 370 -6.71 -5.48 -6.18
C GLU A 370 -5.64 -6.59 -6.06
N GLY A 371 -4.81 -6.51 -5.01
CA GLY A 371 -3.75 -7.50 -4.79
C GLY A 371 -2.65 -7.49 -5.86
N ALA A 372 -2.36 -6.33 -6.45
CA ALA A 372 -1.38 -6.11 -7.52
C ALA A 372 -1.80 -6.63 -8.92
N GLN A 373 -3.10 -6.83 -9.17
CA GLN A 373 -3.59 -7.15 -10.51
C GLN A 373 -3.66 -5.92 -11.42
N ALA A 374 -3.84 -4.73 -10.83
CA ALA A 374 -3.82 -3.44 -11.52
C ALA A 374 -2.95 -2.43 -10.77
N GLU A 375 -2.55 -1.40 -11.46
CA GLU A 375 -1.71 -0.33 -10.94
C GLU A 375 -2.30 1.03 -11.32
N ALA A 376 -2.27 1.97 -10.37
CA ALA A 376 -2.41 3.39 -10.67
C ALA A 376 -1.00 4.01 -10.62
N LEU A 377 -0.52 4.48 -11.76
CA LEU A 377 0.82 5.00 -11.95
C LEU A 377 0.77 6.51 -12.12
N GLU A 378 1.62 7.23 -11.42
CA GLU A 378 1.93 8.62 -11.70
C GLU A 378 3.29 8.70 -12.41
N ILE A 379 3.29 9.22 -13.64
CA ILE A 379 4.47 9.28 -14.51
C ILE A 379 4.68 10.72 -14.96
N ILE A 380 5.94 11.15 -15.05
CA ILE A 380 6.31 12.41 -15.72
C ILE A 380 6.65 12.11 -17.18
N VAL A 381 5.98 12.80 -18.09
CA VAL A 381 6.27 12.71 -19.53
C VAL A 381 7.66 13.25 -19.79
N GLY A 382 8.53 12.38 -20.27
CA GLY A 382 9.91 12.74 -20.61
C GLY A 382 10.02 13.53 -21.91
N GLU A 383 11.05 14.35 -22.04
CA GLU A 383 11.36 15.07 -23.28
C GLU A 383 11.67 14.07 -24.41
N ASN A 384 11.07 14.31 -25.59
CA ASN A 384 11.18 13.43 -26.76
C ASN A 384 10.71 11.97 -26.51
N SER A 385 9.82 11.75 -25.54
CA SER A 385 9.15 10.46 -25.36
C SER A 385 8.20 10.17 -26.53
N ASP A 386 7.75 8.91 -26.66
CA ASP A 386 6.83 8.52 -27.73
C ASP A 386 5.45 9.18 -27.65
N VAL A 387 5.12 9.77 -26.49
CA VAL A 387 3.85 10.44 -26.23
C VAL A 387 3.95 11.97 -26.17
N ASP A 388 5.16 12.55 -26.22
CA ASP A 388 5.36 14.00 -26.22
C ASP A 388 4.87 14.62 -27.53
N GLY A 389 3.95 15.58 -27.44
CA GLY A 389 3.29 16.21 -28.58
C GLY A 389 2.20 15.38 -29.25
N VAL A 390 1.82 14.22 -28.68
CA VAL A 390 0.82 13.30 -29.25
C VAL A 390 -0.54 13.48 -28.56
N ALA A 391 -1.62 13.47 -29.36
CA ALA A 391 -2.98 13.49 -28.80
C ALA A 391 -3.35 12.12 -28.22
N VAL A 392 -4.11 12.11 -27.13
CA VAL A 392 -4.46 10.86 -26.39
C VAL A 392 -5.08 9.79 -27.30
N ARG A 393 -5.96 10.19 -28.24
CA ARG A 393 -6.59 9.27 -29.21
C ARG A 393 -5.62 8.62 -30.19
N ASP A 394 -4.45 9.26 -30.41
CA ASP A 394 -3.44 8.82 -31.38
C ASP A 394 -2.30 8.04 -30.69
N MET A 395 -2.37 7.90 -29.35
CA MET A 395 -1.43 7.11 -28.57
C MET A 395 -1.73 5.63 -28.74
N ASN A 396 -0.68 4.84 -28.90
CA ASN A 396 -0.79 3.39 -29.03
C ASN A 396 -0.77 2.71 -27.64
N LEU A 397 -1.72 3.09 -26.76
CA LEU A 397 -1.86 2.48 -25.44
C LEU A 397 -2.60 1.15 -25.52
N PRO A 398 -2.25 0.15 -24.67
CA PRO A 398 -3.02 -1.09 -24.57
C PRO A 398 -4.48 -0.82 -24.18
N PRO A 399 -5.44 -1.68 -24.60
CA PRO A 399 -6.85 -1.57 -24.20
C PRO A 399 -7.05 -1.61 -22.67
N GLU A 400 -6.13 -2.24 -21.97
CA GLU A 400 -6.10 -2.39 -20.50
C GLU A 400 -5.38 -1.22 -19.81
N CYS A 401 -5.15 -0.11 -20.51
CA CYS A 401 -4.54 1.11 -20.00
C CYS A 401 -5.46 2.30 -20.22
N LEU A 402 -5.69 3.09 -19.18
CA LEU A 402 -6.47 4.33 -19.25
C LEU A 402 -5.67 5.50 -18.69
N LEU A 403 -5.56 6.58 -19.48
CA LEU A 403 -5.04 7.86 -19.01
C LEU A 403 -6.15 8.61 -18.27
N CYS A 404 -6.06 8.67 -16.95
CA CYS A 404 -7.14 9.14 -16.07
C CYS A 404 -7.09 10.64 -15.79
N ALA A 405 -5.88 11.17 -15.57
CA ALA A 405 -5.70 12.58 -15.26
C ALA A 405 -4.35 13.09 -15.77
N ILE A 406 -4.28 14.39 -16.00
CA ILE A 406 -3.05 15.11 -16.36
C ILE A 406 -2.90 16.28 -15.39
N VAL A 407 -1.69 16.51 -14.92
CA VAL A 407 -1.33 17.71 -14.17
C VAL A 407 -0.24 18.45 -14.94
N ARG A 408 -0.57 19.64 -15.40
CA ARG A 408 0.32 20.55 -16.12
C ARG A 408 0.56 21.79 -15.28
N GLY A 409 1.79 21.95 -14.82
CA GLY A 409 2.11 23.00 -13.84
C GLY A 409 1.30 22.84 -12.55
N ASN A 410 0.35 23.72 -12.31
CA ASN A 410 -0.49 23.67 -11.10
C ASN A 410 -1.93 23.20 -11.32
N GLU A 411 -2.31 22.94 -12.57
CA GLU A 411 -3.68 22.57 -12.92
C GLU A 411 -3.80 21.08 -13.21
N ALA A 412 -4.83 20.45 -12.59
CA ALA A 412 -5.23 19.09 -12.87
C ALA A 412 -6.48 19.06 -13.72
N TYR A 413 -6.58 18.15 -14.69
CA TYR A 413 -7.77 17.97 -15.51
C TYR A 413 -7.89 16.54 -16.03
N ILE A 414 -9.12 16.14 -16.34
CA ILE A 414 -9.43 14.85 -16.98
C ILE A 414 -9.23 15.00 -18.49
N PRO A 415 -8.35 14.19 -19.11
CA PRO A 415 -8.11 14.29 -20.54
C PRO A 415 -9.28 13.74 -21.37
N ASN A 416 -9.32 14.19 -22.62
CA ASN A 416 -10.15 13.59 -23.65
C ASN A 416 -9.30 13.24 -24.86
N GLY A 417 -9.87 12.55 -25.86
CA GLY A 417 -9.11 12.09 -27.03
C GLY A 417 -8.36 13.17 -27.80
N ASN A 418 -8.75 14.46 -27.71
CA ASN A 418 -8.07 15.58 -28.37
C ASN A 418 -6.97 16.22 -27.49
N THR A 419 -6.85 15.82 -26.25
CA THR A 419 -5.84 16.35 -25.34
C THR A 419 -4.44 15.91 -25.80
N VAL A 420 -3.53 16.87 -25.95
CA VAL A 420 -2.12 16.61 -26.33
C VAL A 420 -1.26 16.62 -25.08
N LEU A 421 -0.45 15.57 -24.91
CA LEU A 421 0.57 15.53 -23.86
C LEU A 421 1.78 16.37 -24.23
N HIS A 422 2.46 16.88 -23.23
CA HIS A 422 3.74 17.59 -23.40
C HIS A 422 4.75 17.10 -22.37
N ALA A 423 6.02 17.27 -22.70
CA ALA A 423 7.10 17.01 -21.76
C ALA A 423 6.87 17.74 -20.43
N ASN A 424 7.20 17.08 -19.32
CA ASN A 424 6.97 17.51 -17.93
C ASN A 424 5.49 17.50 -17.48
N ASP A 425 4.53 17.05 -18.29
CA ASP A 425 3.21 16.72 -17.77
C ASP A 425 3.30 15.55 -16.79
N ARG A 426 2.60 15.64 -15.67
CA ARG A 426 2.42 14.50 -14.75
C ARG A 426 1.12 13.81 -15.12
N VAL A 427 1.18 12.56 -15.49
CA VAL A 427 0.03 11.77 -15.94
C VAL A 427 -0.30 10.68 -14.94
N ILE A 428 -1.57 10.44 -14.71
CA ILE A 428 -2.05 9.34 -13.90
C ILE A 428 -2.67 8.29 -14.83
N LEU A 429 -2.08 7.09 -14.83
CA LEU A 429 -2.50 5.95 -15.64
C LEU A 429 -3.10 4.86 -14.75
N PHE A 430 -4.22 4.29 -15.16
CA PHE A 430 -4.68 2.99 -14.66
C PHE A 430 -4.31 1.92 -15.67
N ILE A 431 -3.66 0.86 -15.21
CA ILE A 431 -3.16 -0.18 -16.09
C ILE A 431 -3.17 -1.54 -15.40
N LYS A 432 -3.46 -2.59 -16.15
CA LYS A 432 -3.26 -3.95 -15.69
C LYS A 432 -1.76 -4.23 -15.54
N SER A 433 -1.33 -4.78 -14.42
CA SER A 433 0.09 -4.88 -14.05
C SER A 433 0.97 -5.55 -15.11
N GLU A 434 0.43 -6.53 -15.85
CA GLU A 434 1.17 -7.21 -16.94
C GLU A 434 1.57 -6.28 -18.10
N PHE A 435 0.84 -5.17 -18.34
CA PHE A 435 1.13 -4.20 -19.41
C PHE A 435 1.98 -3.01 -18.95
N SER A 436 2.21 -2.85 -17.65
CA SER A 436 2.96 -1.73 -17.08
C SER A 436 4.36 -1.59 -17.73
N LYS A 437 5.07 -2.71 -17.91
CA LYS A 437 6.44 -2.75 -18.46
C LYS A 437 6.55 -2.30 -19.91
N THR A 438 5.53 -2.53 -20.70
CA THR A 438 5.51 -2.12 -22.12
C THR A 438 4.97 -0.71 -22.30
N THR A 439 4.18 -0.23 -21.35
CA THR A 439 3.53 1.08 -21.46
C THR A 439 4.36 2.20 -20.83
N VAL A 440 4.98 1.98 -19.67
CA VAL A 440 5.81 2.99 -18.99
C VAL A 440 6.92 3.55 -19.90
N PRO A 441 7.67 2.73 -20.65
CA PRO A 441 8.72 3.24 -21.54
C PRO A 441 8.25 4.23 -22.62
N LEU A 442 6.95 4.20 -23.00
CA LEU A 442 6.40 5.16 -23.97
C LEU A 442 6.42 6.60 -23.44
N PHE A 443 6.41 6.76 -22.11
CA PHE A 443 6.42 8.05 -21.42
C PHE A 443 7.83 8.49 -21.04
N GLU A 444 8.83 7.62 -21.13
CA GLU A 444 10.21 7.92 -20.78
C GLU A 444 10.89 8.69 -21.92
N GLY A 445 11.70 9.70 -21.57
CA GLY A 445 12.43 10.48 -22.56
C GLY A 445 13.47 9.64 -23.29
N ARG A 446 13.60 9.80 -24.60
CA ARG A 446 14.67 9.21 -25.39
C ARG A 446 15.91 10.08 -25.28
N GLY A 447 16.86 9.66 -24.47
CA GLY A 447 18.20 10.22 -24.41
C GLY A 447 18.54 10.89 -23.10
N ALA A 448 19.17 10.13 -22.26
CA ALA A 448 20.26 10.56 -21.38
C ALA A 448 21.34 9.48 -21.42
#